data_1ea3ca8f3b9ef75a4bbb221f9947fa0f
#
_entry.id   1ea3ca8f3b9ef75a4bbb221f9947fa0f
#
_cell.length_a   1.000
_cell.length_b   1.000
_cell.length_c   1.000
_cell.angle_alpha   90.00
_cell.angle_beta   90.00
_cell.angle_gamma   90.00
#
_symmetry.space_group_name_H-M   'P 1'
#
loop_
_entity.id
_entity.type
_entity.pdbx_description
1 polymer ?
#
loop_
_entity_poly.entity_id
_entity_poly.type
_entity_poly.pdbx_seq_one_letter_code
_entity_poly.pdbx_strand_id
1 'polypeptide(L)' 'MSVKVRLGDLLVQNGLIDEPQLMAALAEQRQTGRKLGATLIAMELVTEQQLLELLSAH' A
#
# COMPACT_ATOMS: atom_id res chain seq x y z
N MET A 1 13.15 -20.48 4.36
CA MET A 1 11.89 -19.91 4.82
C MET A 1 11.54 -18.70 3.98
N SER A 2 10.42 -18.75 3.31
CA SER A 2 10.05 -17.64 2.44
C SER A 2 9.29 -16.59 3.25
N VAL A 3 9.69 -15.34 3.07
CA VAL A 3 9.00 -14.21 3.68
C VAL A 3 8.15 -13.59 2.60
N LYS A 4 6.84 -13.64 2.81
CA LYS A 4 5.93 -12.93 1.91
C LYS A 4 5.92 -11.47 2.30
N VAL A 5 6.46 -10.64 1.43
CA VAL A 5 6.43 -9.21 1.65
C VAL A 5 5.13 -8.67 1.07
N ARG A 6 4.30 -8.12 1.94
CA ARG A 6 3.04 -7.54 1.52
C ARG A 6 3.28 -6.13 0.97
N LEU A 7 2.42 -5.72 0.05
CA LEU A 7 2.52 -4.39 -0.52
C LEU A 7 2.51 -3.32 0.57
N GLY A 8 1.63 -3.44 1.57
CA GLY A 8 1.58 -2.48 2.67
C GLY A 8 2.89 -2.37 3.42
N ASP A 9 3.53 -3.52 3.68
CA ASP A 9 4.81 -3.53 4.38
C ASP A 9 5.89 -2.85 3.57
N LEU A 10 5.91 -3.08 2.25
CA LEU A 10 6.87 -2.42 1.37
C LEU A 10 6.69 -0.91 1.39
N LEU A 11 5.45 -0.45 1.38
CA LEU A 11 5.17 0.98 1.38
C LEU A 11 5.64 1.63 2.67
N VAL A 12 5.42 0.98 3.80
CA VAL A 12 5.89 1.49 5.09
C VAL A 12 7.40 1.50 5.14
N GLN A 13 8.05 0.43 4.69
CA GLN A 13 9.50 0.33 4.69
C GLN A 13 10.15 1.40 3.82
N ASN A 14 9.50 1.76 2.72
CA ASN A 14 10.02 2.78 1.81
C ASN A 14 9.60 4.20 2.20
N GLY A 15 8.91 4.35 3.31
CA GLY A 15 8.55 5.67 3.82
C GLY A 15 7.45 6.36 3.06
N LEU A 16 6.70 5.63 2.23
CA LEU A 16 5.60 6.22 1.46
C LEU A 16 4.36 6.44 2.32
N ILE A 17 4.15 5.57 3.28
CA ILE A 17 3.05 5.70 4.26
C ILE A 17 3.58 5.28 5.62
N ASP A 18 2.85 5.61 6.67
CA ASP A 18 3.17 5.14 8.02
C ASP A 18 2.16 4.07 8.44
N GLU A 19 2.37 3.50 9.63
CA GLU A 19 1.51 2.43 10.11
C GLU A 19 0.05 2.86 10.30
N PRO A 20 -0.25 4.00 10.92
CA PRO A 20 -1.64 4.43 11.01
C PRO A 20 -2.31 4.61 9.65
N GLN A 21 -1.58 5.10 8.66
CA GLN A 21 -2.11 5.24 7.31
C GLN A 21 -2.41 3.88 6.69
N LEU A 22 -1.52 2.91 6.91
CA LEU A 22 -1.74 1.55 6.42
C LEU A 22 -2.98 0.94 7.06
N MET A 23 -3.15 1.12 8.36
CA MET A 23 -4.31 0.59 9.05
C MET A 23 -5.61 1.20 8.53
N ALA A 24 -5.59 2.50 8.26
CA ALA A 24 -6.75 3.18 7.70
C ALA A 24 -7.08 2.64 6.31
N ALA A 25 -6.05 2.41 5.49
CA ALA A 25 -6.25 1.88 4.15
C ALA A 25 -6.80 0.45 4.18
N LEU A 26 -6.32 -0.37 5.11
CA LEU A 26 -6.83 -1.73 5.25
C LEU A 26 -8.28 -1.75 5.68
N ALA A 27 -8.67 -0.84 6.56
CA ALA A 27 -10.07 -0.72 6.98
C ALA A 27 -10.94 -0.32 5.80
N GLU A 28 -10.48 0.64 5.02
CA GLU A 28 -11.21 1.08 3.85
C GLU A 28 -11.33 -0.03 2.82
N GLN A 29 -10.25 -0.79 2.63
CA GLN A 29 -10.24 -1.91 1.70
C GLN A 29 -11.32 -2.94 2.05
N ARG A 30 -11.48 -3.23 3.34
CA ARG A 30 -12.50 -4.18 3.78
C ARG A 30 -13.91 -3.71 3.45
N GLN A 31 -14.14 -2.40 3.53
CA GLN A 31 -15.46 -1.85 3.25
C GLN A 31 -15.77 -1.81 1.77
N THR A 32 -14.78 -1.49 0.95
CA THR A 32 -15.00 -1.30 -0.49
C THR A 32 -14.74 -2.55 -1.32
N GLY A 33 -13.94 -3.47 -0.80
CA GLY A 33 -13.53 -4.65 -1.55
C GLY A 33 -12.50 -4.37 -2.63
N ARG A 34 -11.92 -3.18 -2.67
CA ARG A 34 -10.92 -2.82 -3.64
C ARG A 34 -9.56 -3.40 -3.26
N LYS A 35 -8.66 -3.46 -4.25
CA LYS A 35 -7.29 -3.84 -3.97
C LYS A 35 -6.62 -2.75 -3.14
N LEU A 36 -5.65 -3.14 -2.34
CA LEU A 36 -4.97 -2.20 -1.44
C LEU A 36 -4.34 -1.04 -2.21
N GLY A 37 -3.68 -1.32 -3.34
CA GLY A 37 -3.07 -0.27 -4.14
C GLY A 37 -4.09 0.77 -4.60
N ALA A 38 -5.23 0.31 -5.10
CA ALA A 38 -6.29 1.22 -5.54
C ALA A 38 -6.85 2.02 -4.38
N THR A 39 -6.97 1.39 -3.21
CA THR A 39 -7.45 2.05 -2.00
C THR A 39 -6.50 3.16 -1.59
N LEU A 40 -5.19 2.89 -1.60
CA LEU A 40 -4.19 3.87 -1.23
C LEU A 40 -4.19 5.07 -2.17
N ILE A 41 -4.36 4.82 -3.47
CA ILE A 41 -4.43 5.90 -4.45
C ILE A 41 -5.69 6.73 -4.22
N ALA A 42 -6.82 6.08 -3.99
CA ALA A 42 -8.08 6.78 -3.74
C ALA A 42 -8.02 7.64 -2.49
N MET A 43 -7.26 7.21 -1.49
CA MET A 43 -7.07 7.98 -0.26
C MET A 43 -5.96 9.03 -0.39
N GLU A 44 -5.33 9.11 -1.56
CA GLU A 44 -4.25 10.05 -1.85
C GLU A 44 -3.02 9.86 -0.96
N LEU A 45 -2.83 8.65 -0.48
CA LEU A 45 -1.64 8.32 0.32
C LEU A 45 -0.45 8.01 -0.54
N VAL A 46 -0.67 7.49 -1.74
CA VAL A 46 0.37 7.22 -2.73
C VAL A 46 -0.17 7.57 -4.11
N THR A 47 0.75 7.70 -5.07
CA THR A 47 0.39 7.89 -6.47
C THR A 47 0.56 6.59 -7.22
N GLU A 48 -0.10 6.50 -8.37
CA GLU A 48 0.06 5.33 -9.24
C GLU A 48 1.51 5.17 -9.65
N GLN A 49 2.20 6.27 -9.92
CA GLN A 49 3.60 6.22 -10.30
C GLN A 49 4.47 5.68 -9.19
N GLN A 50 4.21 6.08 -7.94
CA GLN A 50 4.96 5.56 -6.80
C GLN A 50 4.79 4.05 -6.66
N LEU A 51 3.56 3.56 -6.86
CA LEU A 51 3.30 2.13 -6.80
C LEU A 51 4.03 1.39 -7.91
N LEU A 52 3.98 1.93 -9.13
CA LEU A 52 4.65 1.30 -10.27
C LEU A 52 6.16 1.23 -10.04
N GLU A 53 6.75 2.30 -9.54
CA GLU A 53 8.18 2.31 -9.26
C GLU A 53 8.55 1.31 -8.18
N LEU A 54 7.75 1.21 -7.14
CA LEU A 54 8.00 0.27 -6.05
C LEU A 54 7.93 -1.17 -6.54
N LEU A 55 6.90 -1.49 -7.30
CA LEU A 55 6.71 -2.84 -7.81
C LEU A 55 7.76 -3.21 -8.86
N SER A 56 8.23 -2.24 -9.63
CA SER A 56 9.27 -2.47 -10.62
C SER A 56 10.63 -2.73 -9.97
N ALA A 57 10.87 -2.18 -8.79
CA ALA A 57 12.13 -2.35 -8.08
C ALA A 57 12.22 -3.70 -7.38
N HIS A 58 11.14 -4.40 -7.27
CA HIS A 58 11.06 -5.70 -6.60
C HIS A 58 10.42 -6.76 -7.51
#